data_a066f3437fbd947bf269e7f77a59a9e1
#
_entry.id   a066f3437fbd947bf269e7f77a59a9e1
#
_cell.length_a   1.000
_cell.length_b   1.000
_cell.length_c   1.000
_cell.angle_alpha   90.00
_cell.angle_beta   90.00
_cell.angle_gamma   90.00
#
_symmetry.space_group_name_H-M   'P 1'
#
loop_
_entity.id
_entity.type
_entity.pdbx_description
1 polymer ?
#
loop_
_entity_poly.entity_id
_entity_poly.type
_entity_poly.pdbx_seq_one_letter_code
_entity_poly.pdbx_strand_id
1 'polypeptide(L)'
;MRSLAPLRFARPRRDPTPVPVESTEHASPAAQAGELGGGPNIRRRFRTTRSEIMSSAVVAAAALLVRVVPALTSGGFPLNDGGLFYTMAGDLRANSFLIPATTSYNGGDIPFAYPPLGIYMVAVLHLALPVSLIDLFLWLPVILSLLGVGAMYFVARELLPSRFHALVATAAFAVVPESYMQIIEGGGVTRALGLLLGLLAVMWAVKYLREGRGRDCVAAALAGGLAVLSHPDAALFTVVAVVLLAAQARSVRRGLRILVGMAVVSAPWWLMVAVRLGPMRLVSTGSLQGPVAGVVGGVYELMYFGISQEFFFPLVALAGFLGLLFSLHRRSALLFVWLVLELVLDQRLGAMFAMVPLCLAAAYGVADVVLPAFLRVSEYGDALMPDAVWRSAPVRDGLLLALYLVALGSLVADVSSFSTDHAVPAATRDADQWVADNTPADAHFAVISGSADGQEGTQEWFPALTSRVSEATPQGTEWLASGTWLSTYKDNMALQGCASQTAACLLNWASERGSAPGYVFLPKGQLLGIGSPSDCCSSLRESLLSSDRFAVVYDGAGATIVRWLPGP
;
A
#
# COMPACT_ATOMS: atom_id res chain seq x y z
N MET A 1 31.32 22.89 6.76
CA MET A 1 30.36 22.62 5.67
C MET A 1 31.14 22.14 4.44
N ARG A 2 31.37 20.85 4.31
CA ARG A 2 32.05 20.24 3.16
C ARG A 2 31.00 19.62 2.25
N SER A 3 31.07 19.97 0.99
CA SER A 3 30.19 19.63 -0.13
C SER A 3 29.83 18.15 -0.19
N LEU A 4 28.52 17.84 -0.13
CA LEU A 4 27.95 16.55 -0.50
C LEU A 4 28.26 16.28 -1.98
N ALA A 5 29.01 15.23 -2.27
CA ALA A 5 29.26 14.81 -3.65
C ALA A 5 27.99 14.17 -4.22
N PRO A 6 27.48 14.62 -5.37
CA PRO A 6 26.28 14.06 -5.98
C PRO A 6 26.54 12.67 -6.56
N LEU A 7 25.53 11.80 -6.53
CA LEU A 7 25.45 10.66 -7.44
C LEU A 7 25.66 11.18 -8.86
N ARG A 8 26.76 10.81 -9.50
CA ARG A 8 27.07 11.25 -10.86
C ARG A 8 26.07 10.59 -11.81
N PHE A 9 25.04 11.32 -12.18
CA PHE A 9 24.34 11.03 -13.43
C PHE A 9 25.37 11.21 -14.55
N ALA A 10 25.71 10.14 -15.29
CA ALA A 10 26.62 10.22 -16.41
C ALA A 10 26.04 11.20 -17.45
N ARG A 11 26.70 12.37 -17.60
CA ARG A 11 26.38 13.30 -18.68
C ARG A 11 26.86 12.67 -19.98
N PRO A 12 26.13 12.84 -21.11
CA PRO A 12 26.69 12.54 -22.40
C PRO A 12 27.90 13.48 -22.62
N ARG A 13 29.04 12.89 -22.95
CA ARG A 13 30.26 13.64 -23.34
C ARG A 13 29.91 14.53 -24.54
N ARG A 14 30.13 15.84 -24.40
CA ARG A 14 30.28 16.71 -25.53
C ARG A 14 31.68 16.41 -26.12
N ASP A 15 31.72 16.15 -27.43
CA ASP A 15 32.96 15.95 -28.15
C ASP A 15 33.86 17.18 -28.02
N PRO A 16 35.17 16.99 -27.76
CA PRO A 16 36.13 18.09 -27.84
C PRO A 16 36.38 18.48 -29.30
N THR A 17 36.42 19.78 -29.55
CA THR A 17 36.87 20.40 -30.79
C THR A 17 38.28 19.94 -31.17
N PRO A 18 38.58 19.70 -32.44
CA PRO A 18 39.91 19.26 -32.88
C PRO A 18 40.94 20.40 -32.77
N VAL A 19 42.06 20.10 -32.11
CA VAL A 19 43.28 20.93 -32.13
C VAL A 19 44.11 20.55 -33.35
N PRO A 20 44.70 21.48 -34.10
CA PRO A 20 45.55 21.16 -35.25
C PRO A 20 46.90 20.56 -34.80
N VAL A 21 47.28 19.43 -35.38
CA VAL A 21 48.60 18.83 -35.20
C VAL A 21 49.46 19.15 -36.42
N GLU A 22 50.60 19.77 -36.15
CA GLU A 22 51.70 19.98 -37.12
C GLU A 22 52.32 18.65 -37.56
N SER A 23 52.63 18.62 -38.84
CA SER A 23 53.22 17.49 -39.55
C SER A 23 54.74 17.34 -39.27
N THR A 24 55.14 16.10 -38.96
CA THR A 24 56.55 15.66 -39.29
C THR A 24 56.49 14.29 -39.95
N GLU A 25 57.01 14.20 -41.15
CA GLU A 25 57.24 13.02 -41.96
C GLU A 25 58.26 12.08 -41.33
N HIS A 26 57.99 10.74 -41.40
CA HIS A 26 58.97 9.77 -41.92
C HIS A 26 58.37 8.35 -42.06
N ALA A 27 58.51 7.88 -43.31
CA ALA A 27 58.73 6.50 -43.78
C ALA A 27 57.70 5.39 -43.50
N SER A 28 57.08 4.97 -44.61
CA SER A 28 56.33 3.68 -44.83
C SER A 28 57.27 2.43 -44.77
N PRO A 29 56.82 1.17 -44.58
CA PRO A 29 56.10 0.49 -45.66
C PRO A 29 54.90 -0.41 -45.32
N ALA A 30 54.01 -0.35 -46.28
CA ALA A 30 53.11 -1.41 -46.81
C ALA A 30 52.58 -2.56 -45.99
N ALA A 31 51.29 -2.71 -46.19
CA ALA A 31 50.43 -3.90 -46.22
C ALA A 31 49.57 -4.17 -44.97
N GLN A 32 48.35 -3.78 -45.02
CA GLN A 32 47.14 -4.63 -45.06
C GLN A 32 45.89 -3.77 -44.95
N ALA A 33 45.17 -3.66 -46.05
CA ALA A 33 43.84 -3.10 -46.12
C ALA A 33 42.86 -4.03 -45.37
N GLY A 34 42.21 -3.50 -44.36
CA GLY A 34 41.12 -4.09 -43.65
C GLY A 34 40.16 -2.99 -43.24
N GLU A 35 39.01 -2.97 -43.81
CA GLU A 35 37.89 -2.05 -43.72
C GLU A 35 37.64 -1.47 -42.32
N LEU A 36 37.79 -0.17 -42.16
CA LEU A 36 37.25 0.60 -41.04
C LEU A 36 36.11 1.50 -41.53
N GLY A 37 34.95 0.89 -41.69
CA GLY A 37 33.70 1.59 -41.88
C GLY A 37 32.73 1.20 -40.77
N GLY A 38 32.32 2.13 -39.93
CA GLY A 38 31.24 1.88 -39.00
C GLY A 38 31.40 2.56 -37.66
N GLY A 39 30.97 3.82 -37.53
CA GLY A 39 30.80 4.47 -36.25
C GLY A 39 29.88 3.65 -35.32
N PRO A 40 30.07 3.67 -33.98
CA PRO A 40 29.30 2.84 -33.09
C PRO A 40 27.87 3.33 -33.02
N ASN A 41 27.01 2.69 -33.78
CA ASN A 41 25.55 2.77 -33.64
C ASN A 41 25.18 2.12 -32.28
N ILE A 42 25.13 2.90 -31.20
CA ILE A 42 24.73 2.48 -29.87
C ILE A 42 23.21 2.31 -29.85
N ARG A 43 22.71 1.41 -30.66
CA ARG A 43 21.52 0.63 -30.43
C ARG A 43 21.95 -0.78 -30.00
N ARG A 44 22.48 -0.93 -28.76
CA ARG A 44 22.54 -2.22 -28.13
C ARG A 44 21.07 -2.67 -27.96
N ARG A 45 20.56 -3.44 -28.91
CA ARG A 45 19.36 -4.27 -28.74
C ARG A 45 19.62 -5.11 -27.49
N PHE A 46 18.86 -4.81 -26.43
CA PHE A 46 18.88 -5.53 -25.17
C PHE A 46 18.41 -6.98 -25.43
N ARG A 47 19.32 -7.88 -25.73
CA ARG A 47 19.05 -9.31 -25.63
C ARG A 47 18.99 -9.64 -24.16
N THR A 48 17.78 -9.85 -23.64
CA THR A 48 17.56 -10.49 -22.32
C THR A 48 18.14 -11.89 -22.37
N THR A 49 18.95 -12.25 -21.42
CA THR A 49 19.48 -13.61 -21.33
C THR A 49 18.38 -14.56 -20.86
N ARG A 50 18.48 -15.84 -21.23
CA ARG A 50 17.50 -16.88 -20.81
C ARG A 50 17.39 -16.94 -19.27
N SER A 51 18.49 -16.71 -18.56
CA SER A 51 18.52 -16.66 -17.09
C SER A 51 17.79 -15.44 -16.52
N GLU A 52 17.88 -14.25 -17.14
CA GLU A 52 17.14 -13.06 -16.72
C GLU A 52 15.62 -13.28 -16.87
N ILE A 53 15.19 -13.88 -17.97
CA ILE A 53 13.77 -14.20 -18.21
C ILE A 53 13.27 -15.18 -17.14
N MET A 54 14.02 -16.25 -16.88
CA MET A 54 13.65 -17.28 -15.90
C MET A 54 13.53 -16.67 -14.50
N SER A 55 14.45 -15.83 -14.09
CA SER A 55 14.41 -15.22 -12.75
C SER A 55 13.32 -14.17 -12.61
N SER A 56 13.06 -13.40 -13.67
CA SER A 56 11.90 -12.50 -13.68
C SER A 56 10.59 -13.29 -13.59
N ALA A 57 10.52 -14.47 -14.22
CA ALA A 57 9.36 -15.35 -14.11
C ALA A 57 9.18 -15.91 -12.70
N VAL A 58 10.29 -16.28 -12.01
CA VAL A 58 10.23 -16.72 -10.60
C VAL A 58 9.77 -15.61 -9.68
N VAL A 59 10.28 -14.39 -9.85
CA VAL A 59 9.82 -13.22 -9.08
C VAL A 59 8.34 -12.95 -9.31
N ALA A 60 7.88 -13.02 -10.56
CA ALA A 60 6.46 -12.87 -10.89
C ALA A 60 5.60 -13.97 -10.28
N ALA A 61 6.08 -15.22 -10.29
CA ALA A 61 5.38 -16.34 -9.65
C ALA A 61 5.30 -16.18 -8.12
N ALA A 62 6.38 -15.73 -7.47
CA ALA A 62 6.36 -15.44 -6.05
C ALA A 62 5.38 -14.29 -5.71
N ALA A 63 5.40 -13.22 -6.50
CA ALA A 63 4.45 -12.10 -6.35
C ALA A 63 2.99 -12.56 -6.51
N LEU A 64 2.71 -13.41 -7.50
CA LEU A 64 1.39 -14.02 -7.72
C LEU A 64 0.96 -14.85 -6.51
N LEU A 65 1.85 -15.71 -6.02
CA LEU A 65 1.57 -16.62 -4.92
C LEU A 65 1.11 -15.86 -3.67
N VAL A 66 1.90 -14.90 -3.19
CA VAL A 66 1.63 -14.18 -1.94
C VAL A 66 0.44 -13.21 -2.04
N ARG A 67 -0.04 -12.86 -3.23
CA ARG A 67 -1.18 -11.95 -3.42
C ARG A 67 -2.48 -12.64 -3.80
N VAL A 68 -2.38 -13.73 -4.55
CA VAL A 68 -3.57 -14.44 -5.05
C VAL A 68 -4.09 -15.44 -4.03
N VAL A 69 -3.19 -16.13 -3.30
CA VAL A 69 -3.62 -17.16 -2.35
C VAL A 69 -4.49 -16.59 -1.22
N PRO A 70 -4.16 -15.44 -0.58
CA PRO A 70 -5.05 -14.84 0.42
C PRO A 70 -6.46 -14.56 -0.12
N ALA A 71 -6.56 -14.03 -1.34
CA ALA A 71 -7.87 -13.80 -1.98
C ALA A 71 -8.63 -15.10 -2.29
N LEU A 72 -7.92 -16.20 -2.65
CA LEU A 72 -8.54 -17.51 -2.88
C LEU A 72 -9.03 -18.15 -1.56
N THR A 73 -8.36 -17.88 -0.46
CA THR A 73 -8.68 -18.46 0.86
C THR A 73 -9.64 -17.61 1.70
N SER A 74 -10.00 -16.41 1.23
CA SER A 74 -10.93 -15.48 1.92
C SER A 74 -12.41 -15.89 1.90
N GLY A 75 -12.76 -17.04 1.36
CA GLY A 75 -14.16 -17.46 1.25
C GLY A 75 -14.98 -16.67 0.22
N GLY A 76 -14.31 -16.06 -0.79
CA GLY A 76 -14.95 -15.31 -1.87
C GLY A 76 -15.48 -13.94 -1.43
N PHE A 77 -14.88 -13.35 -0.41
CA PHE A 77 -15.25 -12.03 0.10
C PHE A 77 -13.98 -11.16 0.29
N PRO A 78 -14.06 -9.83 0.10
CA PRO A 78 -12.94 -8.94 0.32
C PRO A 78 -12.38 -9.06 1.73
N LEU A 79 -11.06 -8.94 1.84
CA LEU A 79 -10.36 -8.95 3.12
C LEU A 79 -10.52 -7.58 3.79
N ASN A 80 -10.63 -7.57 5.10
CA ASN A 80 -10.63 -6.40 5.95
C ASN A 80 -11.64 -5.31 5.51
N ASP A 81 -11.22 -4.06 5.36
CA ASP A 81 -12.05 -2.91 4.98
C ASP A 81 -12.56 -2.96 3.52
N GLY A 82 -13.44 -2.04 3.16
CA GLY A 82 -13.96 -1.87 1.79
C GLY A 82 -15.45 -1.53 1.72
N GLY A 83 -16.22 -1.72 2.78
CA GLY A 83 -17.66 -1.51 2.81
C GLY A 83 -18.05 -0.05 2.54
N LEU A 84 -17.29 0.93 3.08
CA LEU A 84 -17.48 2.34 2.74
C LEU A 84 -17.33 2.57 1.23
N PHE A 85 -16.25 2.08 0.61
CA PHE A 85 -16.00 2.28 -0.82
C PHE A 85 -16.96 1.49 -1.70
N TYR A 86 -17.40 0.30 -1.23
CA TYR A 86 -18.45 -0.48 -1.86
C TYR A 86 -19.77 0.33 -1.91
N THR A 87 -20.18 0.93 -0.80
CA THR A 87 -21.37 1.78 -0.73
C THR A 87 -21.19 3.01 -1.60
N MET A 88 -20.06 3.70 -1.54
CA MET A 88 -19.78 4.87 -2.39
C MET A 88 -19.81 4.53 -3.88
N ALA A 89 -19.37 3.35 -4.30
CA ALA A 89 -19.48 2.91 -5.69
C ALA A 89 -20.94 2.70 -6.12
N GLY A 90 -21.76 2.18 -5.22
CA GLY A 90 -23.22 2.10 -5.38
C GLY A 90 -23.88 3.49 -5.50
N ASP A 91 -23.52 4.40 -4.60
CA ASP A 91 -24.04 5.78 -4.58
C ASP A 91 -23.69 6.54 -5.87
N LEU A 92 -22.47 6.40 -6.40
CA LEU A 92 -22.09 6.99 -7.70
C LEU A 92 -23.00 6.51 -8.83
N ARG A 93 -23.29 5.22 -8.88
CA ARG A 93 -24.17 4.65 -9.91
C ARG A 93 -25.60 5.13 -9.75
N ALA A 94 -26.12 5.13 -8.52
CA ALA A 94 -27.45 5.62 -8.21
C ALA A 94 -27.62 7.12 -8.56
N ASN A 95 -26.54 7.91 -8.42
CA ASN A 95 -26.51 9.34 -8.74
C ASN A 95 -26.00 9.64 -10.17
N SER A 96 -26.17 8.72 -11.11
CA SER A 96 -25.76 8.90 -12.51
C SER A 96 -24.28 9.29 -12.70
N PHE A 97 -23.41 8.75 -11.88
CA PHE A 97 -21.96 9.04 -11.80
C PHE A 97 -21.61 10.50 -11.42
N LEU A 98 -22.55 11.28 -10.93
CA LEU A 98 -22.23 12.55 -10.27
C LEU A 98 -21.87 12.29 -8.81
N ILE A 99 -20.87 12.99 -8.29
CA ILE A 99 -20.46 12.87 -6.88
C ILE A 99 -21.58 13.43 -5.98
N PRO A 100 -22.25 12.61 -5.16
CA PRO A 100 -23.27 13.07 -4.23
C PRO A 100 -22.66 13.94 -3.11
N ALA A 101 -23.50 14.57 -2.30
CA ALA A 101 -23.03 15.37 -1.17
C ALA A 101 -22.50 14.47 -0.05
N THR A 102 -23.24 13.40 0.25
CA THR A 102 -22.91 12.38 1.26
C THR A 102 -23.02 10.98 0.66
N THR A 103 -22.41 10.00 1.31
CA THR A 103 -22.64 8.57 1.01
C THR A 103 -23.79 8.03 1.84
N SER A 104 -24.48 7.01 1.35
CA SER A 104 -25.52 6.29 2.09
C SER A 104 -24.96 5.35 3.17
N TYR A 105 -23.64 5.22 3.27
CA TYR A 105 -22.97 4.40 4.28
C TYR A 105 -23.28 4.89 5.70
N ASN A 106 -23.58 3.97 6.59
CA ASN A 106 -23.70 4.16 8.03
C ASN A 106 -24.57 5.36 8.45
N GLY A 107 -25.80 5.45 7.93
CA GLY A 107 -26.77 6.50 8.28
C GLY A 107 -26.81 7.70 7.32
N GLY A 108 -25.89 7.77 6.34
CA GLY A 108 -25.96 8.75 5.25
C GLY A 108 -25.38 10.15 5.54
N ASP A 109 -24.76 10.38 6.69
CA ASP A 109 -24.24 11.70 7.07
C ASP A 109 -22.77 11.92 6.70
N ILE A 110 -22.08 10.90 6.22
CA ILE A 110 -20.65 10.97 5.87
C ILE A 110 -20.48 11.70 4.52
N PRO A 111 -19.70 12.80 4.46
CA PRO A 111 -19.45 13.50 3.20
C PRO A 111 -18.78 12.61 2.15
N PHE A 112 -19.24 12.70 0.90
CA PHE A 112 -18.58 12.03 -0.21
C PHE A 112 -17.31 12.81 -0.62
N ALA A 113 -16.26 12.71 0.19
CA ALA A 113 -15.06 13.53 0.06
C ALA A 113 -13.80 12.73 -0.23
N TYR A 114 -13.86 11.40 -0.18
CA TYR A 114 -12.70 10.55 -0.48
C TYR A 114 -12.22 10.74 -1.93
N PRO A 115 -10.90 10.61 -2.23
CA PRO A 115 -10.38 10.66 -3.59
C PRO A 115 -11.11 9.67 -4.50
N PRO A 116 -11.76 10.14 -5.59
CA PRO A 116 -12.84 9.35 -6.19
C PRO A 116 -12.38 8.35 -7.26
N LEU A 117 -11.11 8.38 -7.72
CA LEU A 117 -10.69 7.64 -8.92
C LEU A 117 -10.85 6.13 -8.78
N GLY A 118 -10.45 5.54 -7.64
CA GLY A 118 -10.62 4.11 -7.39
C GLY A 118 -12.09 3.69 -7.35
N ILE A 119 -12.92 4.53 -6.73
CA ILE A 119 -14.37 4.30 -6.60
C ILE A 119 -15.05 4.38 -7.98
N TYR A 120 -14.71 5.40 -8.80
CA TYR A 120 -15.17 5.49 -10.19
C TYR A 120 -14.74 4.29 -11.03
N MET A 121 -13.49 3.85 -10.86
CA MET A 121 -12.98 2.69 -11.59
C MET A 121 -13.82 1.45 -11.32
N VAL A 122 -14.11 1.15 -10.05
CA VAL A 122 -14.96 0.01 -9.66
C VAL A 122 -16.38 0.17 -10.21
N ALA A 123 -16.99 1.35 -10.04
CA ALA A 123 -18.35 1.62 -10.51
C ALA A 123 -18.50 1.46 -12.03
N VAL A 124 -17.50 1.94 -12.79
CA VAL A 124 -17.47 1.81 -14.26
C VAL A 124 -17.22 0.37 -14.70
N LEU A 125 -16.28 -0.33 -14.04
CA LEU A 125 -16.01 -1.74 -14.36
C LEU A 125 -17.22 -2.63 -14.09
N HIS A 126 -17.93 -2.39 -12.98
CA HIS A 126 -19.17 -3.12 -12.69
C HIS A 126 -20.30 -2.84 -13.70
N LEU A 127 -20.33 -1.64 -14.29
CA LEU A 127 -21.27 -1.33 -15.36
C LEU A 127 -20.87 -2.02 -16.68
N ALA A 128 -19.57 -2.06 -16.98
CA ALA A 128 -19.05 -2.54 -18.26
C ALA A 128 -18.87 -4.06 -18.33
N LEU A 129 -18.72 -4.74 -17.19
CA LEU A 129 -18.41 -6.17 -17.10
C LEU A 129 -19.48 -6.91 -16.28
N PRO A 130 -19.79 -8.17 -16.62
CA PRO A 130 -20.71 -9.00 -15.84
C PRO A 130 -20.02 -9.55 -14.57
N VAL A 131 -19.46 -8.68 -13.75
CA VAL A 131 -18.72 -9.02 -12.52
C VAL A 131 -19.39 -8.30 -11.36
N SER A 132 -19.57 -8.98 -10.23
CA SER A 132 -20.17 -8.38 -9.03
C SER A 132 -19.28 -7.30 -8.44
N LEU A 133 -19.85 -6.34 -7.68
CA LEU A 133 -19.04 -5.36 -6.94
C LEU A 133 -18.12 -6.06 -5.93
N ILE A 134 -18.60 -7.10 -5.24
CA ILE A 134 -17.82 -7.88 -4.29
C ILE A 134 -16.59 -8.50 -4.96
N ASP A 135 -16.75 -9.12 -6.13
CA ASP A 135 -15.63 -9.68 -6.89
C ASP A 135 -14.63 -8.61 -7.34
N LEU A 136 -15.11 -7.41 -7.70
CA LEU A 136 -14.21 -6.29 -8.03
C LEU A 136 -13.43 -5.83 -6.81
N PHE A 137 -14.05 -5.73 -5.64
CA PHE A 137 -13.34 -5.38 -4.39
C PHE A 137 -12.38 -6.48 -3.93
N LEU A 138 -12.63 -7.74 -4.28
CA LEU A 138 -11.73 -8.85 -3.99
C LEU A 138 -10.54 -8.91 -4.95
N TRP A 139 -10.77 -8.82 -6.27
CA TRP A 139 -9.73 -9.13 -7.26
C TRP A 139 -8.99 -7.93 -7.82
N LEU A 140 -9.63 -6.76 -7.88
CA LEU A 140 -8.99 -5.58 -8.46
C LEU A 140 -7.78 -5.08 -7.67
N PRO A 141 -7.80 -5.07 -6.32
CA PRO A 141 -6.61 -4.75 -5.53
C PRO A 141 -5.44 -5.69 -5.81
N VAL A 142 -5.70 -7.00 -5.95
CA VAL A 142 -4.69 -8.02 -6.28
C VAL A 142 -4.06 -7.73 -7.65
N ILE A 143 -4.89 -7.48 -8.66
CA ILE A 143 -4.42 -7.17 -10.02
C ILE A 143 -3.57 -5.89 -10.03
N LEU A 144 -4.05 -4.84 -9.39
CA LEU A 144 -3.33 -3.55 -9.30
C LEU A 144 -2.01 -3.68 -8.53
N SER A 145 -1.99 -4.48 -7.46
CA SER A 145 -0.78 -4.78 -6.69
C SER A 145 0.26 -5.51 -7.54
N LEU A 146 -0.15 -6.48 -8.35
CA LEU A 146 0.74 -7.17 -9.29
C LEU A 146 1.31 -6.22 -10.36
N LEU A 147 0.49 -5.31 -10.89
CA LEU A 147 0.96 -4.25 -11.79
C LEU A 147 1.92 -3.30 -11.07
N GLY A 148 1.70 -3.05 -9.77
CA GLY A 148 2.62 -2.30 -8.89
C GLY A 148 4.01 -2.92 -8.80
N VAL A 149 4.11 -4.26 -8.71
CA VAL A 149 5.42 -4.96 -8.76
C VAL A 149 6.12 -4.72 -10.09
N GLY A 150 5.38 -4.72 -11.20
CA GLY A 150 5.92 -4.36 -12.51
C GLY A 150 6.40 -2.90 -12.56
N ALA A 151 5.63 -1.97 -12.00
CA ALA A 151 6.01 -0.56 -11.92
C ALA A 151 7.25 -0.35 -11.04
N MET A 152 7.37 -1.08 -9.93
CA MET A 152 8.57 -1.08 -9.08
C MET A 152 9.83 -1.49 -9.84
N TYR A 153 9.74 -2.49 -10.72
CA TYR A 153 10.87 -2.86 -11.59
C TYR A 153 11.32 -1.69 -12.47
N PHE A 154 10.38 -0.96 -13.07
CA PHE A 154 10.73 0.21 -13.90
C PHE A 154 11.33 1.35 -13.08
N VAL A 155 10.82 1.61 -11.86
CA VAL A 155 11.43 2.58 -10.92
C VAL A 155 12.85 2.15 -10.57
N ALA A 156 13.06 0.91 -10.20
CA ALA A 156 14.37 0.36 -9.85
C ALA A 156 15.34 0.43 -11.04
N ARG A 157 14.87 0.19 -12.26
CA ARG A 157 15.67 0.32 -13.49
C ARG A 157 16.16 1.74 -13.76
N GLU A 158 15.41 2.74 -13.35
CA GLU A 158 15.81 4.15 -13.49
C GLU A 158 16.72 4.63 -12.37
N LEU A 159 16.60 4.09 -11.15
CA LEU A 159 17.34 4.56 -9.99
C LEU A 159 18.61 3.76 -9.68
N LEU A 160 18.64 2.47 -10.02
CA LEU A 160 19.72 1.57 -9.64
C LEU A 160 20.72 1.33 -10.79
N PRO A 161 21.98 0.96 -10.46
CA PRO A 161 23.08 0.93 -11.43
C PRO A 161 22.98 -0.20 -12.45
N SER A 162 22.36 -1.34 -12.11
CA SER A 162 22.31 -2.51 -13.00
C SER A 162 20.94 -3.19 -12.98
N ARG A 163 20.72 -4.09 -13.96
CA ARG A 163 19.52 -4.93 -14.04
C ARG A 163 19.42 -5.90 -12.85
N PHE A 164 20.55 -6.38 -12.38
CA PHE A 164 20.59 -7.25 -11.20
C PHE A 164 20.06 -6.52 -9.97
N HIS A 165 20.54 -5.32 -9.68
CA HIS A 165 20.01 -4.50 -8.59
C HIS A 165 18.51 -4.26 -8.74
N ALA A 166 18.04 -3.93 -9.94
CA ALA A 166 16.62 -3.69 -10.17
C ALA A 166 15.78 -4.96 -9.92
N LEU A 167 16.27 -6.12 -10.31
CA LEU A 167 15.58 -7.38 -10.07
C LEU A 167 15.55 -7.74 -8.58
N VAL A 168 16.66 -7.53 -7.84
CA VAL A 168 16.71 -7.75 -6.38
C VAL A 168 15.74 -6.83 -5.65
N ALA A 169 15.72 -5.52 -5.99
CA ALA A 169 14.75 -4.58 -5.41
C ALA A 169 13.30 -5.01 -5.68
N THR A 170 13.03 -5.45 -6.92
CA THR A 170 11.70 -5.91 -7.31
C THR A 170 11.33 -7.21 -6.61
N ALA A 171 12.26 -8.15 -6.46
CA ALA A 171 12.06 -9.40 -5.75
C ALA A 171 11.75 -9.16 -4.27
N ALA A 172 12.51 -8.27 -3.62
CA ALA A 172 12.24 -7.86 -2.24
C ALA A 172 10.83 -7.25 -2.10
N PHE A 173 10.48 -6.29 -2.97
CA PHE A 173 9.15 -5.67 -2.98
C PHE A 173 8.03 -6.66 -3.31
N ALA A 174 8.30 -7.67 -4.12
CA ALA A 174 7.32 -8.68 -4.51
C ALA A 174 6.87 -9.56 -3.34
N VAL A 175 7.74 -9.79 -2.34
CA VAL A 175 7.48 -10.79 -1.29
C VAL A 175 7.42 -10.22 0.12
N VAL A 176 7.85 -8.98 0.35
CA VAL A 176 7.78 -8.36 1.68
C VAL A 176 6.33 -8.07 2.05
N PRO A 177 5.79 -8.59 3.19
CA PRO A 177 4.38 -8.51 3.54
C PRO A 177 3.84 -7.07 3.57
N GLU A 178 4.56 -6.15 4.20
CA GLU A 178 4.16 -4.74 4.30
C GLU A 178 3.93 -4.06 2.93
N SER A 179 4.50 -4.59 1.84
CA SER A 179 4.28 -4.03 0.49
C SER A 179 2.93 -4.40 -0.12
N TYR A 180 2.20 -5.39 0.43
CA TYR A 180 0.99 -5.89 -0.21
C TYR A 180 -0.17 -6.21 0.73
N MET A 181 0.05 -6.52 2.01
CA MET A 181 -1.05 -6.91 2.90
C MET A 181 -2.18 -5.89 2.90
N GLN A 182 -1.90 -4.65 3.22
CA GLN A 182 -2.91 -3.57 3.20
C GLN A 182 -3.36 -3.18 1.78
N ILE A 183 -2.63 -3.61 0.76
CA ILE A 183 -2.97 -3.34 -0.65
C ILE A 183 -4.01 -4.31 -1.19
N ILE A 184 -3.99 -5.59 -0.77
CA ILE A 184 -4.90 -6.62 -1.28
C ILE A 184 -6.22 -6.71 -0.50
N GLU A 185 -6.41 -5.88 0.52
CA GLU A 185 -7.69 -5.70 1.23
C GLU A 185 -8.76 -5.07 0.33
N GLY A 186 -10.02 -5.09 0.76
CA GLY A 186 -11.12 -4.49 0.00
C GLY A 186 -10.92 -3.00 -0.27
N GLY A 187 -10.51 -2.22 0.73
CA GLY A 187 -10.14 -0.81 0.57
C GLY A 187 -8.92 -0.57 -0.32
N GLY A 188 -8.17 -1.61 -0.65
CA GLY A 188 -7.02 -1.59 -1.55
C GLY A 188 -7.35 -1.15 -2.98
N VAL A 189 -8.60 -1.11 -3.41
CA VAL A 189 -8.97 -0.54 -4.72
C VAL A 189 -8.47 0.90 -4.90
N THR A 190 -8.39 1.67 -3.83
CA THR A 190 -7.87 3.03 -3.84
C THR A 190 -6.36 3.06 -3.57
N ARG A 191 -5.89 2.28 -2.59
CA ARG A 191 -4.48 2.18 -2.18
C ARG A 191 -3.60 1.58 -3.28
N ALA A 192 -4.00 0.43 -3.86
CA ALA A 192 -3.27 -0.24 -4.92
C ALA A 192 -3.15 0.63 -6.19
N LEU A 193 -4.25 1.27 -6.58
CA LEU A 193 -4.25 2.19 -7.72
C LEU A 193 -3.33 3.39 -7.45
N GLY A 194 -3.42 3.97 -6.25
CA GLY A 194 -2.58 5.08 -5.83
C GLY A 194 -1.09 4.74 -5.84
N LEU A 195 -0.69 3.60 -5.28
CA LEU A 195 0.70 3.12 -5.30
C LEU A 195 1.20 2.86 -6.73
N LEU A 196 0.43 2.17 -7.56
CA LEU A 196 0.77 1.92 -8.96
C LEU A 196 1.03 3.24 -9.70
N LEU A 197 0.11 4.20 -9.60
CA LEU A 197 0.22 5.50 -10.26
C LEU A 197 1.36 6.35 -9.68
N GLY A 198 1.59 6.30 -8.36
CA GLY A 198 2.72 6.93 -7.69
C GLY A 198 4.06 6.40 -8.18
N LEU A 199 4.22 5.07 -8.29
CA LEU A 199 5.42 4.45 -8.84
C LEU A 199 5.65 4.85 -10.31
N LEU A 200 4.60 4.90 -11.13
CA LEU A 200 4.70 5.39 -12.50
C LEU A 200 5.09 6.88 -12.56
N ALA A 201 4.53 7.70 -11.67
CA ALA A 201 4.90 9.11 -11.54
C ALA A 201 6.38 9.27 -11.17
N VAL A 202 6.89 8.50 -10.21
CA VAL A 202 8.31 8.48 -9.81
C VAL A 202 9.19 8.07 -10.98
N MET A 203 8.85 7.02 -11.72
CA MET A 203 9.59 6.59 -12.91
C MET A 203 9.71 7.71 -13.95
N TRP A 204 8.59 8.35 -14.30
CA TRP A 204 8.58 9.45 -15.28
C TRP A 204 9.25 10.71 -14.73
N ALA A 205 9.14 11.00 -13.43
CA ALA A 205 9.84 12.10 -12.79
C ALA A 205 11.36 11.95 -12.90
N VAL A 206 11.92 10.75 -12.63
CA VAL A 206 13.35 10.47 -12.80
C VAL A 206 13.80 10.73 -14.24
N LYS A 207 13.04 10.25 -15.24
CA LYS A 207 13.33 10.50 -16.67
C LYS A 207 13.31 11.99 -17.00
N TYR A 208 12.28 12.71 -16.56
CA TYR A 208 12.17 14.14 -16.79
C TYR A 208 13.29 14.93 -16.11
N LEU A 209 13.60 14.61 -14.87
CA LEU A 209 14.67 15.28 -14.12
C LEU A 209 16.05 15.08 -14.79
N ARG A 210 16.27 13.91 -15.42
CA ARG A 210 17.49 13.56 -16.13
C ARG A 210 17.56 14.18 -17.53
N GLU A 211 16.52 13.99 -18.33
CA GLU A 211 16.54 14.27 -19.77
C GLU A 211 15.84 15.59 -20.14
N GLY A 212 14.92 16.09 -19.32
CA GLY A 212 14.21 17.35 -19.54
C GLY A 212 13.13 17.32 -20.62
N ARG A 213 12.70 16.13 -21.08
CA ARG A 213 11.71 16.00 -22.15
C ARG A 213 10.31 16.36 -21.65
N GLY A 214 9.61 17.27 -22.33
CA GLY A 214 8.29 17.73 -21.94
C GLY A 214 7.24 16.60 -21.77
N ARG A 215 7.29 15.58 -22.63
CA ARG A 215 6.42 14.40 -22.53
C ARG A 215 6.57 13.64 -21.21
N ASP A 216 7.79 13.55 -20.68
CA ASP A 216 8.07 12.85 -19.43
C ASP A 216 7.54 13.67 -18.23
N CYS A 217 7.56 15.02 -18.34
CA CYS A 217 6.90 15.92 -17.38
C CYS A 217 5.39 15.70 -17.36
N VAL A 218 4.76 15.67 -18.53
CA VAL A 218 3.32 15.45 -18.65
C VAL A 218 2.93 14.08 -18.10
N ALA A 219 3.68 13.02 -18.43
CA ALA A 219 3.42 11.67 -17.93
C ALA A 219 3.58 11.59 -16.39
N ALA A 220 4.62 12.23 -15.82
CA ALA A 220 4.81 12.31 -14.37
C ALA A 220 3.67 13.08 -13.68
N ALA A 221 3.27 14.22 -14.25
CA ALA A 221 2.19 15.04 -13.71
C ALA A 221 0.82 14.35 -13.78
N LEU A 222 0.52 13.67 -14.91
CA LEU A 222 -0.71 12.90 -15.07
C LEU A 222 -0.76 11.72 -14.09
N ALA A 223 0.28 10.87 -14.06
CA ALA A 223 0.31 9.74 -13.16
C ALA A 223 0.25 10.19 -11.69
N GLY A 224 1.02 11.23 -11.31
CA GLY A 224 0.99 11.75 -9.95
C GLY A 224 -0.33 12.42 -9.57
N GLY A 225 -0.96 13.18 -10.47
CA GLY A 225 -2.28 13.76 -10.23
C GLY A 225 -3.38 12.70 -10.11
N LEU A 226 -3.29 11.61 -10.88
CA LEU A 226 -4.18 10.45 -10.75
C LEU A 226 -3.89 9.67 -9.45
N ALA A 227 -2.65 9.61 -8.97
CA ALA A 227 -2.33 9.05 -7.65
C ALA A 227 -3.01 9.87 -6.53
N VAL A 228 -2.99 11.20 -6.62
CA VAL A 228 -3.72 12.10 -5.70
C VAL A 228 -5.23 11.81 -5.72
N LEU A 229 -5.79 11.59 -6.90
CA LEU A 229 -7.21 11.23 -7.06
C LEU A 229 -7.56 9.82 -6.62
N SER A 230 -6.55 8.98 -6.32
CA SER A 230 -6.74 7.60 -5.87
C SER A 230 -6.72 7.47 -4.36
N HIS A 231 -5.67 8.02 -3.69
CA HIS A 231 -5.46 7.86 -2.25
C HIS A 231 -4.63 9.01 -1.66
N PRO A 232 -4.98 9.55 -0.48
CA PRO A 232 -4.23 10.66 0.14
C PRO A 232 -2.77 10.30 0.42
N ASP A 233 -2.49 9.11 0.95
CA ASP A 233 -1.15 8.70 1.34
C ASP A 233 -0.28 8.42 0.10
N ALA A 234 -0.87 7.94 -1.01
CA ALA A 234 -0.18 7.84 -2.30
C ALA A 234 0.17 9.22 -2.89
N ALA A 235 -0.66 10.24 -2.63
CA ALA A 235 -0.35 11.62 -2.97
C ALA A 235 0.88 12.11 -2.20
N LEU A 236 0.93 11.88 -0.89
CA LEU A 236 2.05 12.24 -0.03
C LEU A 236 3.34 11.54 -0.48
N PHE A 237 3.30 10.22 -0.65
CA PHE A 237 4.41 9.43 -1.20
C PHE A 237 4.95 10.03 -2.51
N THR A 238 4.06 10.33 -3.44
CA THR A 238 4.47 10.86 -4.76
C THR A 238 5.11 12.24 -4.64
N VAL A 239 4.56 13.12 -3.80
CA VAL A 239 5.11 14.45 -3.53
C VAL A 239 6.49 14.36 -2.89
N VAL A 240 6.64 13.56 -1.83
CA VAL A 240 7.92 13.32 -1.14
C VAL A 240 8.97 12.82 -2.13
N ALA A 241 8.64 11.79 -2.91
CA ALA A 241 9.54 11.24 -3.92
C ALA A 241 9.99 12.29 -4.95
N VAL A 242 9.05 13.06 -5.52
CA VAL A 242 9.36 14.11 -6.51
C VAL A 242 10.24 15.21 -5.92
N VAL A 243 9.95 15.65 -4.69
CA VAL A 243 10.75 16.68 -3.99
C VAL A 243 12.19 16.20 -3.77
N LEU A 244 12.36 14.99 -3.22
CA LEU A 244 13.68 14.42 -2.94
C LEU A 244 14.49 14.19 -4.23
N LEU A 245 13.87 13.65 -5.27
CA LEU A 245 14.52 13.42 -6.55
C LEU A 245 14.90 14.74 -7.24
N ALA A 246 14.06 15.78 -7.16
CA ALA A 246 14.35 17.10 -7.70
C ALA A 246 15.49 17.79 -6.94
N ALA A 247 15.54 17.65 -5.61
CA ALA A 247 16.63 18.13 -4.76
C ALA A 247 17.95 17.41 -5.11
N GLN A 248 17.93 16.08 -5.21
CA GLN A 248 19.08 15.27 -5.61
C GLN A 248 19.59 15.63 -7.00
N ALA A 249 18.69 15.85 -7.96
CA ALA A 249 19.03 16.29 -9.32
C ALA A 249 19.41 17.78 -9.41
N ARG A 250 19.34 18.55 -8.30
CA ARG A 250 19.51 20.00 -8.27
C ARG A 250 18.66 20.73 -9.31
N SER A 251 17.43 20.27 -9.49
CA SER A 251 16.52 20.73 -10.54
C SER A 251 15.13 21.10 -10.00
N VAL A 252 15.13 22.00 -9.01
CA VAL A 252 13.90 22.44 -8.30
C VAL A 252 12.81 22.91 -9.27
N ARG A 253 13.18 23.67 -10.31
CA ARG A 253 12.21 24.15 -11.31
C ARG A 253 11.52 23.00 -12.06
N ARG A 254 12.23 21.89 -12.34
CA ARG A 254 11.62 20.71 -12.97
C ARG A 254 10.70 19.98 -12.00
N GLY A 255 11.11 19.82 -10.75
CA GLY A 255 10.27 19.26 -9.70
C GLY A 255 8.97 20.05 -9.52
N LEU A 256 9.08 21.39 -9.42
CA LEU A 256 7.92 22.27 -9.28
C LEU A 256 6.94 22.14 -10.46
N ARG A 257 7.42 21.99 -11.70
CA ARG A 257 6.53 21.78 -12.86
C ARG A 257 5.72 20.48 -12.73
N ILE A 258 6.34 19.40 -12.24
CA ILE A 258 5.62 18.14 -11.98
C ILE A 258 4.54 18.38 -10.91
N LEU A 259 4.90 18.97 -9.76
CA LEU A 259 4.00 19.21 -8.65
C LEU A 259 2.81 20.10 -9.03
N VAL A 260 3.07 21.18 -9.77
CA VAL A 260 2.01 22.04 -10.29
C VAL A 260 1.10 21.27 -11.25
N GLY A 261 1.68 20.46 -12.15
CA GLY A 261 0.89 19.60 -13.04
C GLY A 261 0.03 18.58 -12.27
N MET A 262 0.56 17.94 -11.23
CA MET A 262 -0.20 17.05 -10.33
C MET A 262 -1.38 17.79 -9.68
N ALA A 263 -1.12 18.99 -9.13
CA ALA A 263 -2.16 19.82 -8.51
C ALA A 263 -3.26 20.20 -9.52
N VAL A 264 -2.91 20.54 -10.76
CA VAL A 264 -3.87 20.87 -11.83
C VAL A 264 -4.72 19.66 -12.21
N VAL A 265 -4.10 18.47 -12.38
CA VAL A 265 -4.82 17.24 -12.73
C VAL A 265 -5.80 16.84 -11.63
N SER A 266 -5.42 16.98 -10.37
CA SER A 266 -6.27 16.64 -9.22
C SER A 266 -7.23 17.77 -8.78
N ALA A 267 -7.15 18.95 -9.41
CA ALA A 267 -7.93 20.13 -9.02
C ALA A 267 -9.46 19.91 -8.92
N PRO A 268 -10.11 19.14 -9.80
CA PRO A 268 -11.56 18.94 -9.69
C PRO A 268 -11.99 18.36 -8.35
N TRP A 269 -11.20 17.46 -7.77
CA TRP A 269 -11.50 16.83 -6.48
C TRP A 269 -11.16 17.76 -5.30
N TRP A 270 -9.91 18.20 -5.17
CA TRP A 270 -9.53 18.98 -3.98
C TRP A 270 -10.20 20.35 -3.92
N LEU A 271 -10.55 20.97 -5.08
CA LEU A 271 -11.35 22.18 -5.10
C LEU A 271 -12.78 21.91 -4.60
N MET A 272 -13.39 20.80 -5.03
CA MET A 272 -14.71 20.41 -4.55
C MET A 272 -14.70 20.21 -3.03
N VAL A 273 -13.71 19.48 -2.49
CA VAL A 273 -13.57 19.26 -1.04
C VAL A 273 -13.33 20.59 -0.31
N ALA A 274 -12.44 21.44 -0.82
CA ALA A 274 -12.15 22.74 -0.23
C ALA A 274 -13.38 23.67 -0.19
N VAL A 275 -14.22 23.64 -1.23
CA VAL A 275 -15.45 24.44 -1.30
C VAL A 275 -16.54 23.86 -0.40
N ARG A 276 -16.73 22.54 -0.38
CA ARG A 276 -17.82 21.89 0.40
C ARG A 276 -17.51 21.79 1.89
N LEU A 277 -16.28 21.46 2.26
CA LEU A 277 -15.89 21.12 3.64
C LEU A 277 -14.85 22.07 4.25
N GLY A 278 -14.34 23.01 3.44
CA GLY A 278 -13.24 23.90 3.83
C GLY A 278 -11.85 23.30 3.57
N PRO A 279 -10.85 24.15 3.27
CA PRO A 279 -9.50 23.69 2.87
C PRO A 279 -8.76 22.93 3.99
N MET A 280 -9.11 23.20 5.26
CA MET A 280 -8.47 22.54 6.41
C MET A 280 -8.76 21.03 6.45
N ARG A 281 -9.88 20.58 5.85
CA ARG A 281 -10.21 19.15 5.78
C ARG A 281 -9.20 18.35 4.98
N LEU A 282 -8.67 18.89 3.90
CA LEU A 282 -7.63 18.24 3.09
C LEU A 282 -6.36 17.95 3.87
N VAL A 283 -6.09 18.74 4.92
CA VAL A 283 -4.89 18.60 5.76
C VAL A 283 -5.17 17.72 6.98
N SER A 284 -6.34 17.87 7.60
CA SER A 284 -6.67 17.20 8.87
C SER A 284 -6.98 15.71 8.73
N THR A 285 -7.44 15.26 7.57
CA THR A 285 -7.74 13.84 7.30
C THR A 285 -6.49 12.96 7.20
N GLY A 286 -5.31 13.55 6.92
CA GLY A 286 -4.02 12.83 6.88
C GLY A 286 -3.33 12.66 8.23
N SER A 287 -3.73 13.39 9.28
CA SER A 287 -3.05 13.38 10.58
C SER A 287 -3.99 12.91 11.71
N LEU A 288 -4.18 11.61 11.83
CA LEU A 288 -5.02 11.02 12.88
C LEU A 288 -4.32 10.96 14.26
N GLN A 289 -2.98 11.03 14.27
CA GLN A 289 -2.15 11.06 15.49
C GLN A 289 -1.24 12.28 15.47
N GLY A 290 -0.84 12.75 16.65
CA GLY A 290 0.08 13.89 16.74
C GLY A 290 1.50 13.53 16.25
N PRO A 291 2.25 14.50 15.71
CA PRO A 291 3.56 14.25 15.07
C PRO A 291 4.58 13.55 15.98
N VAL A 292 4.49 13.71 17.29
CA VAL A 292 5.40 13.05 18.26
C VAL A 292 5.12 11.56 18.36
N ALA A 293 3.85 11.15 18.34
CA ALA A 293 3.47 9.72 18.39
C ALA A 293 3.96 8.98 17.13
N GLY A 294 3.86 9.60 15.95
CA GLY A 294 4.36 9.04 14.70
C GLY A 294 5.88 8.84 14.68
N VAL A 295 6.64 9.82 15.16
CA VAL A 295 8.11 9.69 15.28
C VAL A 295 8.49 8.54 16.22
N VAL A 296 7.86 8.46 17.40
CA VAL A 296 8.14 7.39 18.37
C VAL A 296 7.76 6.03 17.79
N GLY A 297 6.59 5.91 17.16
CA GLY A 297 6.13 4.68 16.48
C GLY A 297 7.10 4.27 15.37
N GLY A 298 7.47 5.18 14.48
CA GLY A 298 8.42 4.90 13.39
C GLY A 298 9.80 4.48 13.90
N VAL A 299 10.31 5.08 14.98
CA VAL A 299 11.56 4.64 15.62
C VAL A 299 11.42 3.25 16.22
N TYR A 300 10.29 2.95 16.87
CA TYR A 300 10.00 1.64 17.41
C TYR A 300 10.01 0.55 16.31
N GLU A 301 9.25 0.77 15.23
CA GLU A 301 9.21 -0.14 14.07
C GLU A 301 10.61 -0.38 13.46
N LEU A 302 11.43 0.67 13.36
CA LEU A 302 12.80 0.56 12.88
C LEU A 302 13.68 -0.25 13.82
N MET A 303 13.56 -0.06 15.15
CA MET A 303 14.40 -0.74 16.15
C MET A 303 14.13 -2.25 16.23
N TYR A 304 12.88 -2.65 16.04
CA TYR A 304 12.48 -4.07 16.10
C TYR A 304 12.44 -4.76 14.74
N PHE A 305 12.85 -4.07 13.66
CA PHE A 305 12.73 -4.57 12.29
C PHE A 305 11.29 -4.96 11.90
N GLY A 306 10.29 -4.47 12.65
CA GLY A 306 8.88 -4.73 12.41
C GLY A 306 8.33 -4.11 11.13
N ILE A 307 9.05 -3.10 10.62
CA ILE A 307 8.66 -2.33 9.44
C ILE A 307 8.34 -3.17 8.19
N SER A 308 8.88 -4.38 8.07
CA SER A 308 8.66 -5.26 6.90
C SER A 308 7.58 -6.31 7.12
N GLN A 309 7.15 -6.51 8.37
CA GLN A 309 6.20 -7.54 8.80
C GLN A 309 6.57 -8.98 8.36
N GLU A 310 7.87 -9.25 8.17
CA GLU A 310 8.36 -10.58 7.80
C GLU A 310 8.21 -11.55 8.98
N PHE A 311 7.54 -12.66 8.77
CA PHE A 311 7.09 -13.56 9.84
C PHE A 311 8.22 -14.32 10.57
N PHE A 312 9.17 -14.91 9.83
CA PHE A 312 10.21 -15.73 10.45
C PHE A 312 11.50 -14.97 10.74
N PHE A 313 12.00 -14.26 9.76
CA PHE A 313 13.26 -13.54 9.87
C PHE A 313 13.25 -12.35 8.90
N PRO A 314 13.58 -11.13 9.35
CA PRO A 314 13.46 -9.91 8.55
C PRO A 314 14.59 -9.77 7.52
N LEU A 315 14.66 -10.69 6.55
CA LEU A 315 15.73 -10.74 5.54
C LEU A 315 15.72 -9.50 4.64
N VAL A 316 14.55 -9.04 4.21
CA VAL A 316 14.43 -7.86 3.35
C VAL A 316 14.76 -6.60 4.15
N ALA A 317 14.25 -6.49 5.38
CA ALA A 317 14.60 -5.37 6.26
C ALA A 317 16.10 -5.32 6.53
N LEU A 318 16.71 -6.43 6.90
CA LEU A 318 18.15 -6.51 7.15
C LEU A 318 18.97 -6.12 5.92
N ALA A 319 18.64 -6.68 4.74
CA ALA A 319 19.30 -6.32 3.50
C ALA A 319 19.10 -4.82 3.17
N GLY A 320 17.90 -4.29 3.42
CA GLY A 320 17.58 -2.87 3.27
C GLY A 320 18.46 -1.99 4.16
N PHE A 321 18.57 -2.30 5.46
CA PHE A 321 19.41 -1.53 6.38
C PHE A 321 20.90 -1.60 6.02
N LEU A 322 21.42 -2.77 5.63
CA LEU A 322 22.79 -2.88 5.11
C LEU A 322 23.01 -1.99 3.88
N GLY A 323 22.03 -1.96 2.97
CA GLY A 323 22.08 -1.10 1.78
C GLY A 323 21.97 0.39 2.12
N LEU A 324 21.18 0.77 3.12
CA LEU A 324 21.11 2.16 3.62
C LEU A 324 22.46 2.58 4.20
N LEU A 325 23.07 1.76 5.05
CA LEU A 325 24.40 2.02 5.61
C LEU A 325 25.47 2.13 4.51
N PHE A 326 25.44 1.22 3.53
CA PHE A 326 26.33 1.28 2.36
C PHE A 326 26.12 2.59 1.57
N SER A 327 24.86 2.97 1.31
CA SER A 327 24.54 4.20 0.60
C SER A 327 25.02 5.44 1.34
N LEU A 328 24.86 5.50 2.67
CA LEU A 328 25.38 6.58 3.52
C LEU A 328 26.90 6.62 3.51
N HIS A 329 27.57 5.46 3.57
CA HIS A 329 29.03 5.37 3.40
C HIS A 329 29.49 5.94 2.05
N ARG A 330 28.73 5.68 0.98
CA ARG A 330 28.94 6.27 -0.35
C ARG A 330 28.47 7.72 -0.45
N ARG A 331 28.12 8.37 0.66
CA ARG A 331 27.65 9.76 0.77
C ARG A 331 26.35 10.04 0.00
N SER A 332 25.49 9.04 -0.15
CA SER A 332 24.15 9.18 -0.70
C SER A 332 23.13 8.95 0.42
N ALA A 333 22.45 10.02 0.83
CA ALA A 333 21.42 9.95 1.88
C ALA A 333 20.01 9.83 1.29
N LEU A 334 19.83 9.76 -0.03
CA LEU A 334 18.52 9.81 -0.68
C LEU A 334 17.55 8.76 -0.13
N LEU A 335 17.95 7.48 -0.17
CA LEU A 335 17.08 6.37 0.24
C LEU A 335 16.78 6.41 1.74
N PHE A 336 17.77 6.79 2.56
CA PHE A 336 17.59 6.95 4.00
C PHE A 336 16.61 8.08 4.32
N VAL A 337 16.79 9.25 3.72
CA VAL A 337 15.90 10.41 3.93
C VAL A 337 14.49 10.10 3.40
N TRP A 338 14.39 9.40 2.28
CA TRP A 338 13.09 9.00 1.73
C TRP A 338 12.34 8.06 2.68
N LEU A 339 13.00 7.00 3.15
CA LEU A 339 12.44 6.07 4.13
C LEU A 339 11.95 6.81 5.39
N VAL A 340 12.81 7.66 5.98
CA VAL A 340 12.45 8.40 7.21
C VAL A 340 11.28 9.35 6.99
N LEU A 341 11.23 10.04 5.85
CA LEU A 341 10.13 10.96 5.56
C LEU A 341 8.80 10.23 5.39
N GLU A 342 8.77 9.06 4.74
CA GLU A 342 7.53 8.25 4.65
C GLU A 342 7.03 7.86 6.05
N LEU A 343 7.90 7.37 6.92
CA LEU A 343 7.53 6.94 8.28
C LEU A 343 7.11 8.09 9.20
N VAL A 344 7.66 9.29 9.00
CA VAL A 344 7.39 10.44 9.88
C VAL A 344 6.17 11.24 9.42
N LEU A 345 6.00 11.39 8.10
CA LEU A 345 4.94 12.21 7.54
C LEU A 345 3.63 11.44 7.37
N ASP A 346 3.72 10.13 7.10
CA ASP A 346 2.57 9.25 6.98
C ASP A 346 2.55 8.26 8.16
N GLN A 347 1.65 8.49 9.08
CA GLN A 347 1.51 7.69 10.31
C GLN A 347 0.56 6.51 10.15
N ARG A 348 -0.15 6.41 9.02
CA ARG A 348 -1.12 5.36 8.74
C ARG A 348 -0.54 4.25 7.87
N LEU A 349 -0.04 4.64 6.71
CA LEU A 349 0.46 3.74 5.66
C LEU A 349 1.93 3.99 5.32
N GLY A 350 2.63 4.82 6.12
CA GLY A 350 4.01 5.19 5.86
C GLY A 350 4.97 4.01 5.79
N ALA A 351 4.74 2.95 6.57
CA ALA A 351 5.50 1.71 6.50
C ALA A 351 5.37 1.06 5.11
N MET A 352 4.16 0.96 4.57
CA MET A 352 3.89 0.41 3.25
C MET A 352 4.63 1.18 2.13
N PHE A 353 4.56 2.51 2.14
CA PHE A 353 5.27 3.34 1.15
C PHE A 353 6.78 3.35 1.36
N ALA A 354 7.25 3.25 2.60
CA ALA A 354 8.66 3.12 2.96
C ALA A 354 9.30 1.83 2.42
N MET A 355 8.50 0.81 2.07
CA MET A 355 9.02 -0.39 1.38
C MET A 355 9.65 -0.05 0.03
N VAL A 356 9.25 1.02 -0.65
CA VAL A 356 9.87 1.42 -1.92
C VAL A 356 11.35 1.79 -1.73
N PRO A 357 11.74 2.79 -0.91
CA PRO A 357 13.15 3.09 -0.66
C PRO A 357 13.89 1.97 0.07
N LEU A 358 13.24 1.19 0.95
CA LEU A 358 13.85 0.07 1.65
C LEU A 358 14.25 -1.06 0.68
N CYS A 359 13.37 -1.45 -0.23
CA CYS A 359 13.65 -2.47 -1.24
C CYS A 359 14.69 -2.00 -2.27
N LEU A 360 14.70 -0.70 -2.63
CA LEU A 360 15.79 -0.13 -3.43
C LEU A 360 17.14 -0.21 -2.70
N ALA A 361 17.14 0.04 -1.38
CA ALA A 361 18.32 -0.12 -0.56
C ALA A 361 18.73 -1.59 -0.40
N ALA A 362 17.77 -2.52 -0.25
CA ALA A 362 18.05 -3.95 -0.16
C ALA A 362 18.83 -4.47 -1.38
N ALA A 363 18.61 -3.89 -2.55
CA ALA A 363 19.40 -4.21 -3.72
C ALA A 363 20.90 -3.89 -3.55
N TYR A 364 21.24 -2.75 -2.95
CA TYR A 364 22.62 -2.42 -2.59
C TYR A 364 23.15 -3.35 -1.48
N GLY A 365 22.33 -3.64 -0.46
CA GLY A 365 22.69 -4.54 0.61
C GLY A 365 23.07 -5.93 0.09
N VAL A 366 22.25 -6.48 -0.79
CA VAL A 366 22.53 -7.81 -1.39
C VAL A 366 23.70 -7.74 -2.36
N ALA A 367 23.66 -6.82 -3.34
CA ALA A 367 24.62 -6.82 -4.46
C ALA A 367 26.01 -6.30 -4.09
N ASP A 368 26.08 -5.29 -3.22
CA ASP A 368 27.35 -4.58 -2.94
C ASP A 368 27.92 -4.88 -1.55
N VAL A 369 27.15 -5.52 -0.66
CA VAL A 369 27.60 -5.89 0.70
C VAL A 369 27.61 -7.40 0.89
N VAL A 370 26.43 -8.05 0.82
CA VAL A 370 26.30 -9.48 1.17
C VAL A 370 27.04 -10.37 0.17
N LEU A 371 26.76 -10.24 -1.12
CA LEU A 371 27.38 -11.10 -2.13
C LEU A 371 28.91 -10.99 -2.18
N PRO A 372 29.53 -9.79 -2.18
CA PRO A 372 30.98 -9.69 -2.10
C PRO A 372 31.58 -10.32 -0.84
N ALA A 373 30.94 -10.16 0.31
CA ALA A 373 31.39 -10.76 1.57
C ALA A 373 31.37 -12.30 1.51
N PHE A 374 30.31 -12.89 0.95
CA PHE A 374 30.18 -14.35 0.81
C PHE A 374 31.14 -14.94 -0.22
N LEU A 375 31.34 -14.27 -1.34
CA LEU A 375 32.16 -14.79 -2.44
C LEU A 375 33.67 -14.61 -2.23
N ARG A 376 34.10 -13.90 -1.17
CA ARG A 376 35.52 -13.54 -0.90
C ARG A 376 36.22 -12.92 -2.10
N VAL A 377 35.51 -12.19 -2.93
CA VAL A 377 36.02 -11.65 -4.19
C VAL A 377 36.58 -10.27 -3.94
N SER A 378 37.77 -10.19 -3.36
CA SER A 378 38.54 -8.95 -3.30
C SER A 378 39.32 -8.65 -4.60
N GLU A 379 39.30 -9.57 -5.59
CA GLU A 379 40.16 -9.51 -6.77
C GLU A 379 39.46 -9.08 -8.08
N TYR A 380 38.11 -8.90 -8.08
CA TYR A 380 37.41 -8.44 -9.28
C TYR A 380 37.09 -6.95 -9.16
N GLY A 381 37.69 -6.18 -10.05
CA GLY A 381 37.47 -4.74 -10.10
C GLY A 381 35.99 -4.36 -10.26
N ASP A 382 35.65 -3.16 -9.77
CA ASP A 382 34.30 -2.57 -9.58
C ASP A 382 33.31 -2.67 -10.76
N ALA A 383 33.76 -3.06 -11.95
CA ALA A 383 32.96 -3.04 -13.19
C ALA A 383 32.31 -4.37 -13.61
N LEU A 384 32.67 -5.50 -12.99
CA LEU A 384 32.33 -6.84 -13.50
C LEU A 384 31.33 -7.61 -12.62
N MET A 385 31.10 -7.18 -11.40
CA MET A 385 30.41 -7.97 -10.38
C MET A 385 28.92 -8.29 -10.65
N PRO A 386 28.02 -7.36 -10.96
CA PRO A 386 26.59 -7.67 -10.97
C PRO A 386 26.18 -8.64 -12.07
N ASP A 387 26.76 -8.50 -13.28
CA ASP A 387 26.43 -9.37 -14.42
C ASP A 387 27.14 -10.73 -14.36
N ALA A 388 28.32 -10.82 -13.73
CA ALA A 388 29.05 -12.07 -13.54
C ALA A 388 28.41 -12.97 -12.47
N VAL A 389 27.96 -12.37 -11.35
CA VAL A 389 27.25 -13.05 -10.28
C VAL A 389 25.97 -13.72 -10.80
N TRP A 390 25.23 -13.03 -11.66
CA TRP A 390 24.02 -13.55 -12.27
C TRP A 390 24.26 -14.78 -13.18
N ARG A 391 25.44 -14.88 -13.76
CA ARG A 391 25.85 -16.05 -14.56
C ARG A 391 26.32 -17.22 -13.72
N SER A 392 26.63 -16.99 -12.44
CA SER A 392 27.01 -18.05 -11.50
C SER A 392 25.77 -18.80 -11.03
N ALA A 393 25.61 -20.06 -11.45
CA ALA A 393 24.45 -20.88 -11.09
C ALA A 393 24.25 -20.99 -9.57
N PRO A 394 25.27 -21.30 -8.74
CA PRO A 394 25.04 -21.48 -7.29
C PRO A 394 24.59 -20.21 -6.58
N VAL A 395 25.06 -19.02 -7.01
CA VAL A 395 24.63 -17.76 -6.41
C VAL A 395 23.21 -17.41 -6.81
N ARG A 396 22.88 -17.55 -8.09
CA ARG A 396 21.53 -17.35 -8.59
C ARG A 396 20.55 -18.28 -7.88
N ASP A 397 20.87 -19.57 -7.81
CA ASP A 397 20.00 -20.58 -7.24
C ASP A 397 19.84 -20.37 -5.73
N GLY A 398 20.89 -19.93 -5.02
CA GLY A 398 20.83 -19.53 -3.61
C GLY A 398 19.93 -18.31 -3.37
N LEU A 399 20.00 -17.28 -4.24
CA LEU A 399 19.11 -16.11 -4.15
C LEU A 399 17.65 -16.48 -4.45
N LEU A 400 17.42 -17.37 -5.43
CA LEU A 400 16.07 -17.85 -5.74
C LEU A 400 15.50 -18.71 -4.60
N LEU A 401 16.34 -19.52 -3.95
CA LEU A 401 15.93 -20.25 -2.75
C LEU A 401 15.59 -19.32 -1.60
N ALA A 402 16.41 -18.29 -1.35
CA ALA A 402 16.10 -17.27 -0.33
C ALA A 402 14.78 -16.56 -0.61
N LEU A 403 14.55 -16.14 -1.87
CA LEU A 403 13.28 -15.55 -2.29
C LEU A 403 12.10 -16.49 -2.06
N TYR A 404 12.26 -17.76 -2.42
CA TYR A 404 11.23 -18.79 -2.21
C TYR A 404 10.92 -18.98 -0.72
N LEU A 405 11.94 -19.04 0.15
CA LEU A 405 11.74 -19.19 1.60
C LEU A 405 11.03 -17.98 2.21
N VAL A 406 11.37 -16.76 1.79
CA VAL A 406 10.64 -15.55 2.23
C VAL A 406 9.20 -15.58 1.74
N ALA A 407 8.98 -15.89 0.46
CA ALA A 407 7.63 -15.97 -0.09
C ALA A 407 6.77 -17.07 0.59
N LEU A 408 7.37 -18.22 0.89
CA LEU A 408 6.68 -19.29 1.61
C LEU A 408 6.36 -18.89 3.05
N GLY A 409 7.29 -18.22 3.74
CA GLY A 409 7.05 -17.71 5.09
C GLY A 409 5.93 -16.69 5.13
N SER A 410 5.94 -15.73 4.20
CA SER A 410 4.87 -14.74 4.03
C SER A 410 3.53 -15.42 3.74
N LEU A 411 3.52 -16.38 2.80
CA LEU A 411 2.31 -17.12 2.46
C LEU A 411 1.73 -17.90 3.64
N VAL A 412 2.58 -18.57 4.44
CA VAL A 412 2.13 -19.30 5.64
C VAL A 412 1.49 -18.33 6.64
N ALA A 413 2.11 -17.17 6.87
CA ALA A 413 1.55 -16.13 7.74
C ALA A 413 0.20 -15.61 7.20
N ASP A 414 0.14 -15.28 5.91
CA ASP A 414 -1.06 -14.75 5.26
C ASP A 414 -2.25 -15.72 5.31
N VAL A 415 -2.01 -17.01 5.05
CA VAL A 415 -3.07 -18.02 5.06
C VAL A 415 -3.49 -18.36 6.49
N SER A 416 -2.55 -18.39 7.43
CA SER A 416 -2.84 -18.81 8.81
C SER A 416 -3.50 -17.73 9.66
N SER A 417 -3.31 -16.46 9.34
CA SER A 417 -3.86 -15.34 10.13
C SER A 417 -4.63 -14.36 9.26
N PHE A 418 -4.02 -13.82 8.22
CA PHE A 418 -4.58 -12.70 7.49
C PHE A 418 -5.87 -13.06 6.72
N SER A 419 -5.88 -14.12 5.92
CA SER A 419 -7.04 -14.44 5.08
C SER A 419 -8.20 -15.09 5.82
N THR A 420 -7.94 -15.75 6.95
CA THR A 420 -8.97 -16.41 7.74
C THR A 420 -9.62 -15.48 8.77
N ASP A 421 -8.85 -14.54 9.30
CA ASP A 421 -9.29 -13.69 10.40
C ASP A 421 -9.84 -12.33 9.92
N HIS A 422 -9.56 -11.94 8.67
CA HIS A 422 -9.93 -10.63 8.14
C HIS A 422 -11.06 -10.66 7.09
N ALA A 423 -11.54 -11.84 6.69
CA ALA A 423 -12.69 -11.95 5.80
C ALA A 423 -13.98 -12.18 6.58
N VAL A 424 -15.06 -11.45 6.24
CA VAL A 424 -16.38 -11.68 6.86
C VAL A 424 -16.90 -13.06 6.46
N PRO A 425 -17.09 -14.01 7.39
CA PRO A 425 -17.52 -15.36 7.08
C PRO A 425 -18.89 -15.41 6.38
N ALA A 426 -19.13 -16.42 5.56
CA ALA A 426 -20.40 -16.58 4.86
C ALA A 426 -21.60 -16.62 5.82
N ALA A 427 -21.47 -17.35 6.93
CA ALA A 427 -22.52 -17.42 7.94
C ALA A 427 -22.81 -16.06 8.59
N THR A 428 -21.80 -15.22 8.78
CA THR A 428 -21.97 -13.85 9.30
C THR A 428 -22.69 -12.98 8.26
N ARG A 429 -22.36 -13.11 6.98
CA ARG A 429 -23.06 -12.41 5.88
C ARG A 429 -24.53 -12.85 5.75
N ASP A 430 -24.84 -14.12 6.02
CA ASP A 430 -26.23 -14.60 6.10
C ASP A 430 -26.98 -13.92 7.26
N ALA A 431 -26.30 -13.67 8.39
CA ALA A 431 -26.89 -12.92 9.50
C ALA A 431 -27.06 -11.42 9.15
N ASP A 432 -26.12 -10.82 8.41
CA ASP A 432 -26.26 -9.45 7.89
C ASP A 432 -27.46 -9.34 6.94
N GLN A 433 -27.65 -10.33 6.06
CA GLN A 433 -28.83 -10.38 5.18
C GLN A 433 -30.12 -10.49 6.00
N TRP A 434 -30.12 -11.32 7.05
CA TRP A 434 -31.28 -11.39 7.95
C TRP A 434 -31.58 -10.03 8.60
N VAL A 435 -30.56 -9.29 9.03
CA VAL A 435 -30.71 -7.93 9.56
C VAL A 435 -31.36 -7.01 8.53
N ALA A 436 -30.87 -7.02 7.31
CA ALA A 436 -31.41 -6.20 6.21
C ALA A 436 -32.89 -6.48 5.95
N ASP A 437 -33.31 -7.75 6.05
CA ASP A 437 -34.67 -8.18 5.71
C ASP A 437 -35.67 -8.06 6.88
N ASN A 438 -35.19 -8.10 8.14
CA ASN A 438 -36.06 -8.27 9.32
C ASN A 438 -36.00 -7.13 10.33
N THR A 439 -35.23 -6.07 10.10
CA THR A 439 -35.14 -4.93 11.02
C THR A 439 -35.55 -3.62 10.35
N PRO A 440 -36.01 -2.61 11.10
CA PRO A 440 -36.33 -1.29 10.54
C PRO A 440 -35.15 -0.67 9.80
N ALA A 441 -35.42 0.11 8.75
CA ALA A 441 -34.37 0.74 7.94
C ALA A 441 -33.51 1.75 8.72
N ASP A 442 -34.07 2.34 9.76
CA ASP A 442 -33.44 3.26 10.71
C ASP A 442 -32.93 2.57 11.99
N ALA A 443 -32.78 1.25 11.97
CA ALA A 443 -32.31 0.52 13.14
C ALA A 443 -30.83 0.80 13.40
N HIS A 444 -30.51 1.00 14.68
CA HIS A 444 -29.17 1.24 15.20
C HIS A 444 -28.64 0.02 15.91
N PHE A 445 -27.39 -0.33 15.63
CA PHE A 445 -26.73 -1.55 16.13
C PHE A 445 -25.43 -1.23 16.88
N ALA A 446 -25.22 -1.90 18.01
CA ALA A 446 -23.89 -2.13 18.57
C ALA A 446 -23.32 -3.40 17.92
N VAL A 447 -22.34 -3.27 17.04
CA VAL A 447 -21.63 -4.39 16.40
C VAL A 447 -20.39 -4.70 17.21
N ILE A 448 -20.31 -5.88 17.83
CA ILE A 448 -19.22 -6.26 18.74
C ILE A 448 -18.54 -7.50 18.20
N SER A 449 -17.39 -7.31 17.53
CA SER A 449 -16.53 -8.38 16.99
C SER A 449 -15.38 -8.77 17.93
N GLY A 450 -15.14 -7.97 18.98
CA GLY A 450 -14.02 -8.14 19.91
C GLY A 450 -12.70 -7.54 19.41
N SER A 451 -12.66 -7.01 18.19
CA SER A 451 -11.50 -6.31 17.65
C SER A 451 -11.63 -4.81 17.86
N ALA A 452 -10.57 -4.21 18.40
CA ALA A 452 -10.46 -2.75 18.52
C ALA A 452 -9.89 -2.09 17.26
N ASP A 453 -9.60 -2.86 16.22
CA ASP A 453 -9.16 -2.34 14.94
C ASP A 453 -10.33 -1.63 14.25
N GLY A 454 -10.14 -0.34 13.95
CA GLY A 454 -11.17 0.48 13.29
C GLY A 454 -11.43 0.10 11.83
N GLN A 455 -10.68 -0.83 11.26
CA GLN A 455 -10.80 -1.34 9.89
C GLN A 455 -11.25 -2.82 9.85
N GLU A 456 -11.61 -3.39 11.00
CA GLU A 456 -12.05 -4.79 11.11
C GLU A 456 -13.28 -5.04 10.24
N GLY A 457 -13.22 -6.10 9.42
CA GLY A 457 -14.16 -6.36 8.36
C GLY A 457 -15.62 -6.46 8.81
N THR A 458 -15.93 -7.14 9.93
CA THR A 458 -17.31 -7.29 10.40
C THR A 458 -17.95 -5.96 10.73
N GLN A 459 -17.22 -5.06 11.42
CA GLN A 459 -17.73 -3.75 11.81
C GLN A 459 -17.88 -2.83 10.59
N GLU A 460 -16.91 -2.89 9.68
CA GLU A 460 -16.84 -1.98 8.55
C GLU A 460 -17.79 -2.38 7.41
N TRP A 461 -17.99 -3.70 7.17
CA TRP A 461 -18.92 -4.18 6.16
C TRP A 461 -20.39 -4.22 6.65
N PHE A 462 -20.65 -4.26 7.96
CA PHE A 462 -22.01 -4.32 8.50
C PHE A 462 -22.93 -3.22 7.92
N PRO A 463 -22.57 -1.91 7.96
CA PRO A 463 -23.43 -0.87 7.38
C PRO A 463 -23.63 -1.03 5.87
N ALA A 464 -22.61 -1.51 5.16
CA ALA A 464 -22.66 -1.68 3.70
C ALA A 464 -23.58 -2.86 3.29
N LEU A 465 -23.57 -3.96 4.05
CA LEU A 465 -24.35 -5.16 3.76
C LEU A 465 -25.79 -5.06 4.26
N THR A 466 -26.00 -4.38 5.38
CA THR A 466 -27.31 -4.31 6.03
C THR A 466 -28.09 -3.04 5.68
N SER A 467 -27.42 -1.98 5.25
CA SER A 467 -27.98 -0.62 5.16
C SER A 467 -28.56 -0.15 6.51
N ARG A 468 -27.95 -0.55 7.62
CA ARG A 468 -28.29 -0.13 8.99
C ARG A 468 -27.16 0.66 9.61
N VAL A 469 -27.44 1.34 10.71
CA VAL A 469 -26.45 2.16 11.42
C VAL A 469 -25.67 1.29 12.41
N SER A 470 -24.33 1.31 12.31
CA SER A 470 -23.41 0.82 13.33
C SER A 470 -22.91 1.99 14.17
N GLU A 471 -23.25 2.01 15.45
CA GLU A 471 -23.09 3.17 16.35
C GLU A 471 -21.65 3.63 16.57
N ALA A 472 -20.70 2.71 16.54
CA ALA A 472 -19.31 3.00 16.89
C ALA A 472 -18.31 2.70 15.76
N THR A 473 -18.78 2.42 14.54
CA THR A 473 -17.89 2.21 13.38
C THR A 473 -17.22 3.53 12.99
N PRO A 474 -15.88 3.64 13.07
CA PRO A 474 -15.18 4.91 12.85
C PRO A 474 -14.99 5.26 11.37
N GLN A 475 -15.14 4.30 10.47
CA GLN A 475 -14.86 4.46 9.04
C GLN A 475 -15.68 5.58 8.40
N GLY A 476 -15.01 6.47 7.70
CA GLY A 476 -15.61 7.64 7.05
C GLY A 476 -15.76 8.86 7.96
N THR A 477 -15.70 8.70 9.28
CA THR A 477 -15.89 9.80 10.24
C THR A 477 -14.73 10.80 10.26
N GLU A 478 -13.59 10.47 9.66
CA GLU A 478 -12.46 11.37 9.41
C GLU A 478 -12.86 12.58 8.53
N TRP A 479 -13.91 12.46 7.74
CA TRP A 479 -14.46 13.53 6.91
C TRP A 479 -15.50 14.40 7.61
N LEU A 480 -15.91 14.04 8.82
CA LEU A 480 -16.81 14.82 9.69
C LEU A 480 -16.05 15.92 10.44
N ALA A 481 -16.62 16.49 11.49
CA ALA A 481 -15.98 17.53 12.30
C ALA A 481 -14.63 17.08 12.88
N SER A 482 -13.69 18.01 13.07
CA SER A 482 -12.37 17.70 13.65
C SER A 482 -12.53 17.00 14.99
N GLY A 483 -11.81 15.90 15.17
CA GLY A 483 -11.88 15.08 16.38
C GLY A 483 -12.98 14.00 16.39
N THR A 484 -13.93 14.01 15.43
CA THR A 484 -15.01 13.00 15.38
C THR A 484 -14.44 11.59 15.20
N TRP A 485 -13.49 11.42 14.31
CA TRP A 485 -12.86 10.10 14.13
C TRP A 485 -12.23 9.57 15.43
N LEU A 486 -11.46 10.41 16.13
CA LEU A 486 -10.81 9.99 17.38
C LEU A 486 -11.82 9.69 18.49
N SER A 487 -12.91 10.47 18.59
CA SER A 487 -13.97 10.19 19.56
C SER A 487 -14.71 8.91 19.23
N THR A 488 -15.08 8.70 17.95
CA THR A 488 -15.74 7.46 17.51
C THR A 488 -14.83 6.24 17.67
N TYR A 489 -13.53 6.38 17.38
CA TYR A 489 -12.55 5.30 17.58
C TYR A 489 -12.40 4.92 19.06
N LYS A 490 -12.34 5.90 19.98
CA LYS A 490 -12.31 5.63 21.42
C LYS A 490 -13.60 4.95 21.91
N ASP A 491 -14.72 5.37 21.39
CA ASP A 491 -16.02 4.79 21.68
C ASP A 491 -16.11 3.34 21.15
N ASN A 492 -15.58 3.10 19.95
CA ASN A 492 -15.42 1.74 19.42
C ASN A 492 -14.53 0.88 20.34
N MET A 493 -13.35 1.37 20.73
CA MET A 493 -12.48 0.62 21.66
C MET A 493 -13.19 0.25 22.96
N ALA A 494 -13.98 1.17 23.53
CA ALA A 494 -14.77 0.91 24.73
C ALA A 494 -15.84 -0.16 24.49
N LEU A 495 -16.55 -0.08 23.36
CA LEU A 495 -17.57 -1.07 22.97
C LEU A 495 -16.95 -2.46 22.75
N GLN A 496 -15.85 -2.54 21.97
CA GLN A 496 -15.17 -3.82 21.70
C GLN A 496 -14.57 -4.43 22.97
N GLY A 497 -14.17 -3.61 23.94
CA GLY A 497 -13.73 -4.04 25.27
C GLY A 497 -14.79 -4.81 26.06
N CYS A 498 -16.08 -4.68 25.71
CA CYS A 498 -17.17 -5.45 26.33
C CYS A 498 -17.26 -6.91 25.84
N ALA A 499 -16.58 -7.26 24.75
CA ALA A 499 -16.67 -8.59 24.14
C ALA A 499 -16.35 -9.75 25.11
N SER A 500 -15.41 -9.55 26.03
CA SER A 500 -15.00 -10.52 27.05
C SER A 500 -15.67 -10.31 28.43
N GLN A 501 -16.64 -9.38 28.52
CA GLN A 501 -17.27 -8.99 29.77
C GLN A 501 -18.75 -9.43 29.81
N THR A 502 -19.52 -8.84 30.74
CA THR A 502 -20.95 -9.11 30.91
C THR A 502 -21.81 -8.00 30.30
N ALA A 503 -23.13 -8.21 30.25
CA ALA A 503 -24.12 -7.22 29.82
C ALA A 503 -23.98 -5.85 30.56
N ALA A 504 -23.47 -5.85 31.78
CA ALA A 504 -23.24 -4.62 32.55
C ALA A 504 -22.26 -3.67 31.87
N CYS A 505 -21.21 -4.18 31.20
CA CYS A 505 -20.29 -3.36 30.42
C CYS A 505 -21.04 -2.59 29.31
N LEU A 506 -21.89 -3.28 28.57
CA LEU A 506 -22.66 -2.69 27.48
C LEU A 506 -23.68 -1.66 27.99
N LEU A 507 -24.33 -1.94 29.11
CA LEU A 507 -25.25 -0.99 29.76
C LEU A 507 -24.51 0.29 30.21
N ASN A 508 -23.31 0.15 30.77
CA ASN A 508 -22.49 1.28 31.17
C ASN A 508 -22.04 2.11 29.95
N TRP A 509 -21.56 1.44 28.90
CA TRP A 509 -21.18 2.09 27.65
C TRP A 509 -22.34 2.91 27.05
N ALA A 510 -23.55 2.37 27.00
CA ALA A 510 -24.72 3.08 26.52
C ALA A 510 -25.11 4.25 27.45
N SER A 511 -24.98 4.08 28.77
CA SER A 511 -25.24 5.13 29.75
C SER A 511 -24.28 6.31 29.62
N GLU A 512 -22.99 6.06 29.39
CA GLU A 512 -21.98 7.10 29.17
C GLU A 512 -22.25 7.89 27.89
N ARG A 513 -22.77 7.25 26.85
CA ARG A 513 -23.20 7.91 25.60
C ARG A 513 -24.51 8.69 25.73
N GLY A 514 -25.32 8.37 26.72
CA GLY A 514 -26.68 8.91 26.88
C GLY A 514 -27.69 8.35 25.85
N SER A 515 -27.32 7.32 25.10
CA SER A 515 -28.16 6.64 24.11
C SER A 515 -27.86 5.14 24.07
N ALA A 516 -28.90 4.31 23.94
CA ALA A 516 -28.75 2.88 23.73
C ALA A 516 -29.12 2.53 22.28
N PRO A 517 -28.38 1.62 21.61
CA PRO A 517 -28.77 1.10 20.31
C PRO A 517 -30.04 0.27 20.42
N GLY A 518 -30.78 0.11 19.33
CA GLY A 518 -31.95 -0.76 19.31
C GLY A 518 -31.61 -2.24 19.32
N TYR A 519 -30.40 -2.60 18.87
CA TYR A 519 -29.96 -3.98 18.71
C TYR A 519 -28.46 -4.12 19.02
N VAL A 520 -28.08 -5.38 19.34
CA VAL A 520 -26.69 -5.78 19.49
C VAL A 520 -26.43 -6.95 18.54
N PHE A 521 -25.38 -6.85 17.74
CA PHE A 521 -24.92 -7.87 16.81
C PHE A 521 -23.62 -8.50 17.34
N LEU A 522 -23.63 -9.80 17.59
CA LEU A 522 -22.51 -10.58 18.09
C LEU A 522 -22.18 -11.68 17.08
N PRO A 523 -21.14 -11.53 16.25
CA PRO A 523 -20.74 -12.58 15.32
C PRO A 523 -20.30 -13.83 16.09
N LYS A 524 -20.40 -14.98 15.43
CA LYS A 524 -19.92 -16.28 15.90
C LYS A 524 -18.80 -16.78 15.03
N GLY A 525 -17.83 -17.49 15.60
CA GLY A 525 -16.69 -18.07 14.90
C GLY A 525 -15.35 -17.44 15.30
N GLN A 526 -14.28 -17.89 14.68
CA GLN A 526 -12.94 -17.40 14.94
C GLN A 526 -12.78 -15.99 14.38
N LEU A 527 -12.68 -15.00 15.24
CA LEU A 527 -12.40 -13.61 14.90
C LEU A 527 -11.11 -13.09 15.55
N LEU A 528 -10.35 -13.93 16.24
CA LEU A 528 -9.15 -13.55 16.97
C LEU A 528 -8.00 -14.52 16.68
N GLY A 529 -6.98 -14.01 16.04
CA GLY A 529 -5.59 -14.43 15.81
C GLY A 529 -5.14 -15.88 16.15
N ILE A 530 -4.01 -16.23 15.57
CA ILE A 530 -3.35 -17.55 15.65
C ILE A 530 -3.43 -18.13 17.07
N GLY A 531 -4.17 -19.23 17.24
CA GLY A 531 -4.10 -20.09 18.42
C GLY A 531 -5.20 -19.98 19.45
N SER A 532 -6.23 -19.16 19.24
CA SER A 532 -7.43 -19.15 20.07
C SER A 532 -8.66 -19.57 19.25
N PRO A 533 -9.14 -20.81 19.39
CA PRO A 533 -10.45 -21.21 18.87
C PRO A 533 -11.57 -20.69 19.77
N SER A 534 -11.54 -19.44 20.14
CA SER A 534 -12.59 -18.86 21.00
C SER A 534 -13.56 -18.07 20.13
N ASP A 535 -14.79 -18.53 20.13
CA ASP A 535 -15.94 -17.76 19.68
C ASP A 535 -15.89 -16.36 20.32
N CYS A 536 -15.86 -15.32 19.47
CA CYS A 536 -15.95 -13.97 19.98
C CYS A 536 -17.14 -13.89 20.93
N CYS A 537 -16.93 -13.21 22.04
CA CYS A 537 -18.03 -12.67 22.80
C CYS A 537 -18.91 -13.72 23.53
N SER A 538 -18.43 -14.95 23.76
CA SER A 538 -19.18 -16.00 24.42
C SER A 538 -19.70 -15.56 25.81
N SER A 539 -18.85 -14.95 26.64
CA SER A 539 -19.25 -14.45 27.97
C SER A 539 -20.30 -13.35 27.89
N LEU A 540 -20.10 -12.38 26.95
CA LEU A 540 -21.09 -11.32 26.73
C LEU A 540 -22.41 -11.91 26.23
N ARG A 541 -22.36 -12.84 25.28
CA ARG A 541 -23.54 -13.51 24.72
C ARG A 541 -24.36 -14.22 25.82
N GLU A 542 -23.73 -15.05 26.62
CA GLU A 542 -24.40 -15.74 27.74
C GLU A 542 -25.03 -14.75 28.72
N SER A 543 -24.33 -13.67 29.05
CA SER A 543 -24.84 -12.64 29.94
C SER A 543 -26.03 -11.88 29.36
N LEU A 544 -26.01 -11.58 28.05
CA LEU A 544 -27.15 -10.93 27.37
C LEU A 544 -28.38 -11.86 27.31
N LEU A 545 -28.17 -13.15 27.03
CA LEU A 545 -29.23 -14.15 26.96
C LEU A 545 -29.92 -14.38 28.32
N SER A 546 -29.20 -14.13 29.41
CA SER A 546 -29.73 -14.28 30.79
C SER A 546 -30.33 -12.99 31.35
N SER A 547 -30.32 -11.89 30.62
CA SER A 547 -30.75 -10.57 31.08
C SER A 547 -32.10 -10.17 30.53
N ASP A 548 -33.02 -9.74 31.39
CA ASP A 548 -34.36 -9.24 31.04
C ASP A 548 -34.33 -7.95 30.17
N ARG A 549 -33.15 -7.35 30.01
CA ARG A 549 -32.96 -6.15 29.23
C ARG A 549 -32.76 -6.43 27.72
N PHE A 550 -32.65 -7.70 27.34
CA PHE A 550 -32.38 -8.09 25.95
C PHE A 550 -33.28 -9.25 25.55
N ALA A 551 -33.80 -9.19 24.31
CA ALA A 551 -34.60 -10.27 23.74
C ALA A 551 -33.87 -10.79 22.47
N VAL A 552 -33.68 -12.11 22.40
CA VAL A 552 -33.12 -12.74 21.18
C VAL A 552 -34.10 -12.58 20.05
N VAL A 553 -33.62 -12.04 18.92
CA VAL A 553 -34.38 -11.92 17.67
C VAL A 553 -33.83 -12.83 16.58
N TYR A 554 -32.53 -13.17 16.65
CA TYR A 554 -31.89 -14.12 15.76
C TYR A 554 -30.75 -14.84 16.47
N ASP A 555 -30.65 -16.15 16.26
CA ASP A 555 -29.54 -16.97 16.76
C ASP A 555 -29.19 -18.04 15.73
N GLY A 556 -28.37 -17.67 14.76
CA GLY A 556 -27.90 -18.51 13.65
C GLY A 556 -26.44 -18.92 13.80
N ALA A 557 -25.92 -19.60 12.78
CA ALA A 557 -24.54 -20.07 12.76
C ALA A 557 -23.53 -18.90 12.73
N GLY A 558 -23.89 -17.77 12.12
CA GLY A 558 -22.97 -16.64 11.92
C GLY A 558 -23.03 -15.53 12.97
N ALA A 559 -24.16 -15.40 13.69
CA ALA A 559 -24.31 -14.38 14.72
C ALA A 559 -25.43 -14.72 15.70
N THR A 560 -25.38 -14.06 16.87
CA THR A 560 -26.53 -13.87 17.78
C THR A 560 -26.90 -12.39 17.73
N ILE A 561 -28.17 -12.09 17.50
CA ILE A 561 -28.70 -10.73 17.49
C ILE A 561 -29.74 -10.59 18.57
N VAL A 562 -29.55 -9.62 19.46
CA VAL A 562 -30.52 -9.32 20.52
C VAL A 562 -31.09 -7.93 20.35
N ARG A 563 -32.35 -7.78 20.59
CA ARG A 563 -33.03 -6.48 20.66
C ARG A 563 -32.86 -5.91 22.06
N TRP A 564 -32.47 -4.65 22.15
CA TRP A 564 -32.39 -3.91 23.40
C TRP A 564 -33.79 -3.50 23.85
N LEU A 565 -34.19 -3.90 25.04
CA LEU A 565 -35.49 -3.57 25.61
C LEU A 565 -35.39 -2.27 26.43
N PRO A 566 -36.39 -1.36 26.34
CA PRO A 566 -36.47 -0.20 27.22
C PRO A 566 -36.42 -0.64 28.70
N GLY A 567 -35.68 0.10 29.50
CA GLY A 567 -35.66 -0.13 30.95
C GLY A 567 -37.04 0.06 31.57
N PRO A 568 -37.27 -0.57 32.73
CA PRO A 568 -38.49 -0.34 33.50
C PRO A 568 -38.61 1.12 33.93
#